data_9db1eacaee5ec9530bc52b490019d8bd
#
_entry.id   9db1eacaee5ec9530bc52b490019d8bd
#
_cell.length_a   1.000
_cell.length_b   1.000
_cell.length_c   1.000
_cell.angle_alpha   90.00
_cell.angle_beta   90.00
_cell.angle_gamma   90.00
#
_symmetry.space_group_name_H-M   'P 1'
#
loop_
_entity.id
_entity.type
_entity.pdbx_description
1 polymer ?
#
loop_
_entity_poly.entity_id
_entity_poly.type
_entity_poly.pdbx_seq_one_letter_code
_entity_poly.pdbx_strand_id
1 'polypeptide(L)'
;STDSKVSGAPVWNYFAEEASKARSYNKTNGYSANFSLTYDVPFIKGLNLKGTYAISYNNSTSEQVGDYYKLARAGNTNKPDMHLLGDYTEWNFINYGDPNGENIDKKPRVKYAKNGSKSEQYSFAISYNRTFGQHDVSATGVVERAESEGDDLSQLYQGLGMSYGGTSATAGTLSSDDTGTYYRKYESGSLSYIGRASYKYANRYLAQFVFRSDASTKFAPENYWGFFPTGSLGWVASEEKF
;
A
#
# COMPACT_ATOMS: atom_id res chain seq x y z
N SER A 1 14.58 45.57 -22.80
CA SER A 1 14.01 45.40 -21.46
C SER A 1 14.26 43.97 -21.04
N THR A 2 15.24 43.76 -20.23
CA THR A 2 15.58 42.48 -19.64
C THR A 2 14.67 42.29 -18.43
N ASP A 3 13.62 41.49 -18.61
CA ASP A 3 12.88 40.93 -17.50
C ASP A 3 13.83 40.14 -16.61
N SER A 4 14.24 40.74 -15.54
CA SER A 4 14.92 40.02 -14.49
C SER A 4 13.92 39.08 -13.85
N LYS A 5 13.88 37.84 -14.31
CA LYS A 5 13.23 36.74 -13.59
C LYS A 5 13.86 36.72 -12.21
N VAL A 6 13.19 37.26 -11.24
CA VAL A 6 13.56 37.09 -9.84
C VAL A 6 13.41 35.62 -9.58
N SER A 7 14.52 34.93 -9.49
CA SER A 7 14.62 33.57 -8.95
C SER A 7 13.94 33.60 -7.58
N GLY A 8 12.65 33.29 -7.54
CA GLY A 8 11.85 33.47 -6.36
C GLY A 8 12.11 32.29 -5.41
N ALA A 9 12.68 32.57 -4.27
CA ALA A 9 12.37 31.75 -3.10
C ALA A 9 10.84 31.64 -2.98
N PRO A 10 10.27 30.46 -2.70
CA PRO A 10 8.82 30.32 -2.57
C PRO A 10 8.35 31.27 -1.46
N VAL A 11 7.59 32.27 -1.85
CA VAL A 11 7.02 33.21 -0.88
C VAL A 11 5.86 32.46 -0.23
N TRP A 12 6.07 31.97 0.97
CA TRP A 12 5.07 31.29 1.76
C TRP A 12 4.60 32.23 2.89
N ASN A 13 3.29 32.28 3.11
CA ASN A 13 2.71 33.03 4.20
C ASN A 13 1.73 32.12 4.95
N TYR A 14 2.10 31.75 6.16
CA TYR A 14 1.30 30.89 7.04
C TYR A 14 -0.12 31.39 7.27
N PHE A 15 -0.29 32.66 7.55
CA PHE A 15 -1.61 33.22 7.80
C PHE A 15 -2.49 33.26 6.57
N ALA A 16 -1.91 33.49 5.40
CA ALA A 16 -2.64 33.45 4.15
C ALA A 16 -3.03 32.01 3.80
N GLU A 17 -2.17 31.04 4.08
CA GLU A 17 -2.49 29.62 3.89
C GLU A 17 -3.59 29.14 4.84
N GLU A 18 -3.52 29.51 6.12
CA GLU A 18 -4.57 29.22 7.09
C GLU A 18 -5.91 29.84 6.70
N ALA A 19 -5.90 31.08 6.21
CA ALA A 19 -7.09 31.77 5.72
C ALA A 19 -7.64 31.20 4.41
N SER A 20 -6.82 30.50 3.61
CA SER A 20 -7.19 29.95 2.31
C SER A 20 -8.11 28.73 2.38
N LYS A 21 -8.35 28.18 3.58
CA LYS A 21 -9.13 26.94 3.79
C LYS A 21 -8.53 25.71 3.08
N ALA A 22 -7.29 25.77 2.64
CA ALA A 22 -6.58 24.61 2.15
C ALA A 22 -6.48 23.56 3.27
N ARG A 23 -6.82 22.31 2.95
CA ARG A 23 -6.81 21.24 3.94
C ARG A 23 -6.54 19.91 3.28
N SER A 24 -5.98 19.00 4.05
CA SER A 24 -5.85 17.60 3.68
C SER A 24 -6.49 16.74 4.76
N TYR A 25 -7.34 15.85 4.33
CA TYR A 25 -7.98 14.87 5.18
C TYR A 25 -7.70 13.47 4.67
N ASN A 26 -7.30 12.59 5.56
CA ASN A 26 -7.10 11.17 5.23
C ASN A 26 -7.81 10.31 6.29
N LYS A 27 -8.64 9.39 5.82
CA LYS A 27 -9.33 8.42 6.65
C LYS A 27 -9.02 7.02 6.16
N THR A 28 -8.46 6.20 7.04
CA THR A 28 -8.19 4.80 6.77
C THR A 28 -9.02 3.94 7.71
N ASN A 29 -9.75 2.99 7.15
CA ASN A 29 -10.47 1.97 7.90
C ASN A 29 -10.00 0.61 7.40
N GLY A 30 -9.67 -0.26 8.33
CA GLY A 30 -9.26 -1.62 7.99
C GLY A 30 -9.65 -2.59 9.09
N TYR A 31 -9.79 -3.83 8.69
CA TYR A 31 -9.90 -4.95 9.62
C TYR A 31 -9.09 -6.12 9.11
N SER A 32 -8.64 -6.94 10.03
CA SER A 32 -8.07 -8.25 9.72
C SER A 32 -8.63 -9.28 10.69
N ALA A 33 -8.84 -10.47 10.17
CA ALA A 33 -9.31 -11.60 10.96
C ALA A 33 -8.56 -12.86 10.55
N ASN A 34 -8.29 -13.71 11.53
CA ASN A 34 -7.64 -15.00 11.32
C ASN A 34 -8.41 -16.08 12.07
N PHE A 35 -8.84 -17.09 11.33
CA PHE A 35 -9.56 -18.25 11.86
C PHE A 35 -8.67 -19.48 11.69
N SER A 36 -8.55 -20.27 12.73
CA SER A 36 -7.77 -21.51 12.71
C SER A 36 -8.56 -22.61 13.40
N LEU A 37 -8.69 -23.73 12.71
CA LEU A 37 -9.28 -24.95 13.25
C LEU A 37 -8.23 -26.06 13.17
N THR A 38 -8.01 -26.71 14.31
CA THR A 38 -7.10 -27.84 14.41
C THR A 38 -7.89 -29.06 14.90
N TYR A 39 -7.70 -30.20 14.26
CA TYR A 39 -8.36 -31.45 14.59
C TYR A 39 -7.33 -32.58 14.69
N ASP A 40 -7.19 -33.14 15.88
CA ASP A 40 -6.41 -34.35 16.13
C ASP A 40 -7.28 -35.57 15.83
N VAL A 41 -6.87 -36.40 14.90
CA VAL A 41 -7.65 -37.57 14.45
C VAL A 41 -7.56 -38.68 15.51
N PRO A 42 -8.65 -39.00 16.23
CA PRO A 42 -8.54 -39.86 17.44
C PRO A 42 -8.21 -41.31 17.12
N PHE A 43 -8.54 -41.80 15.94
CA PHE A 43 -8.31 -43.19 15.50
C PHE A 43 -6.97 -43.39 14.81
N ILE A 44 -6.24 -42.33 14.48
CA ILE A 44 -4.89 -42.37 13.88
C ILE A 44 -3.94 -41.57 14.75
N LYS A 45 -3.26 -42.26 15.67
CA LYS A 45 -2.31 -41.59 16.57
C LYS A 45 -1.23 -40.82 15.79
N GLY A 46 -1.08 -39.54 16.08
CA GLY A 46 -0.09 -38.67 15.50
C GLY A 46 -0.55 -37.93 14.24
N LEU A 47 -1.80 -38.13 13.80
CA LEU A 47 -2.37 -37.40 12.67
C LEU A 47 -3.12 -36.16 13.16
N ASN A 48 -2.73 -35.01 12.63
CA ASN A 48 -3.33 -33.71 12.88
C ASN A 48 -3.72 -33.04 11.58
N LEU A 49 -4.90 -32.43 11.54
CA LEU A 49 -5.40 -31.62 10.42
C LEU A 49 -5.56 -30.18 10.92
N LYS A 50 -5.12 -29.22 10.12
CA LYS A 50 -5.27 -27.81 10.43
C LYS A 50 -5.75 -27.04 9.22
N GLY A 51 -6.84 -26.30 9.37
CA GLY A 51 -7.33 -25.33 8.42
C GLY A 51 -7.14 -23.92 8.97
N THR A 52 -6.68 -22.99 8.13
CA THR A 52 -6.62 -21.57 8.46
C THR A 52 -7.24 -20.73 7.36
N TYR A 53 -7.93 -19.68 7.78
CA TYR A 53 -8.42 -18.63 6.90
C TYR A 53 -8.04 -17.28 7.49
N ALA A 54 -7.36 -16.46 6.71
CA ALA A 54 -7.01 -15.12 7.07
C ALA A 54 -7.58 -14.15 6.04
N ILE A 55 -8.15 -13.05 6.51
CA ILE A 55 -8.65 -11.96 5.67
C ILE A 55 -8.11 -10.65 6.23
N SER A 56 -7.69 -9.79 5.33
CA SER A 56 -7.35 -8.40 5.62
C SER A 56 -8.03 -7.50 4.60
N TYR A 57 -8.68 -6.48 5.09
CA TYR A 57 -9.34 -5.46 4.29
C TYR A 57 -8.88 -4.09 4.74
N ASN A 58 -8.52 -3.24 3.79
CA ASN A 58 -8.13 -1.87 4.05
C ASN A 58 -8.79 -0.94 3.03
N ASN A 59 -9.33 0.17 3.51
CA ASN A 59 -9.93 1.20 2.67
C ASN A 59 -9.45 2.57 3.18
N SER A 60 -8.77 3.30 2.32
CA SER A 60 -8.27 4.64 2.59
C SER A 60 -8.97 5.64 1.66
N THR A 61 -9.45 6.71 2.24
CA THR A 61 -10.04 7.83 1.51
C THR A 61 -9.27 9.08 1.87
N SER A 62 -8.81 9.80 0.87
CA SER A 62 -8.14 11.09 1.06
C SER A 62 -8.84 12.19 0.27
N GLU A 63 -8.93 13.34 0.90
CA GLU A 63 -9.45 14.57 0.31
C GLU A 63 -8.41 15.67 0.51
N GLN A 64 -7.98 16.28 -0.56
CA GLN A 64 -7.07 17.41 -0.55
C GLN A 64 -7.77 18.60 -1.20
N VAL A 65 -8.05 19.62 -0.39
CA VAL A 65 -8.60 20.88 -0.86
C VAL A 65 -7.43 21.84 -1.03
N GLY A 66 -7.21 22.28 -2.26
CA GLY A 66 -6.27 23.33 -2.57
C GLY A 66 -7.00 24.60 -2.95
N ASP A 67 -6.72 25.66 -2.24
CA ASP A 67 -7.16 26.99 -2.59
C ASP A 67 -5.94 27.86 -2.92
N TYR A 68 -6.14 28.85 -3.73
CA TYR A 68 -5.10 29.81 -4.07
C TYR A 68 -5.35 31.11 -3.32
N TYR A 69 -4.34 31.55 -2.61
CA TYR A 69 -4.37 32.86 -1.99
C TYR A 69 -3.44 33.82 -2.74
N LYS A 70 -3.82 35.07 -2.72
CA LYS A 70 -3.05 36.13 -3.35
C LYS A 70 -2.03 36.67 -2.37
N LEU A 71 -0.81 36.77 -2.82
CA LEU A 71 0.26 37.47 -2.12
C LEU A 71 0.50 38.80 -2.78
N ALA A 72 0.64 39.84 -1.99
CA ALA A 72 1.03 41.16 -2.48
C ALA A 72 2.55 41.26 -2.50
N ARG A 73 3.08 41.71 -3.62
CA ARG A 73 4.49 42.02 -3.78
C ARG A 73 4.68 43.47 -4.13
N ALA A 74 5.55 44.16 -3.45
CA ALA A 74 5.92 45.55 -3.78
C ALA A 74 6.53 45.58 -5.20
N GLY A 75 5.93 46.37 -6.10
CA GLY A 75 6.30 46.40 -7.51
C GLY A 75 7.62 47.09 -7.80
N ASN A 76 8.08 47.99 -6.95
CA ASN A 76 9.29 48.76 -7.17
C ASN A 76 10.27 48.64 -5.99
N THR A 77 11.25 47.78 -6.12
CA THR A 77 12.27 47.51 -5.11
C THR A 77 13.39 48.55 -5.05
N ASN A 78 13.37 49.57 -5.92
CA ASN A 78 14.43 50.57 -6.01
C ASN A 78 14.19 51.78 -5.11
N LYS A 79 13.09 51.83 -4.40
CA LYS A 79 12.82 52.87 -3.39
C LYS A 79 13.13 52.35 -2.00
N PRO A 80 14.00 53.03 -1.22
CA PRO A 80 14.48 52.53 0.05
C PRO A 80 13.38 52.25 1.10
N ASP A 81 12.27 52.93 1.02
CA ASP A 81 11.20 52.89 2.05
C ASP A 81 9.97 52.09 1.68
N MET A 82 9.97 51.40 0.53
CA MET A 82 8.82 50.67 0.03
C MET A 82 8.37 49.47 0.85
N HIS A 83 9.21 48.98 1.72
CA HIS A 83 8.87 47.89 2.64
C HIS A 83 8.01 48.38 3.82
N LEU A 84 7.90 49.69 4.06
CA LEU A 84 7.20 50.28 5.20
C LEU A 84 5.89 51.01 4.83
N LEU A 85 5.81 51.64 3.68
CA LEU A 85 4.73 52.53 3.29
C LEU A 85 4.42 52.45 1.79
N GLY A 86 4.22 51.25 1.23
CA GLY A 86 3.89 51.10 -0.19
C GLY A 86 2.51 51.68 -0.51
N ASP A 87 2.41 52.50 -1.53
CA ASP A 87 1.15 52.85 -2.16
C ASP A 87 0.53 51.57 -2.74
N TYR A 88 -0.70 51.25 -2.41
CA TYR A 88 -1.40 50.07 -2.87
C TYR A 88 -1.47 49.95 -4.40
N THR A 89 -1.34 51.03 -5.12
CA THR A 89 -1.32 51.07 -6.60
C THR A 89 -0.06 50.44 -7.20
N GLU A 90 1.02 50.29 -6.42
CA GLU A 90 2.28 49.71 -6.87
C GLU A 90 2.44 48.21 -6.47
N TRP A 91 1.43 47.63 -5.85
CA TRP A 91 1.47 46.24 -5.40
C TRP A 91 1.02 45.28 -6.51
N ASN A 92 1.87 44.35 -6.86
CA ASN A 92 1.51 43.24 -7.74
C ASN A 92 0.99 42.06 -6.92
N PHE A 93 -0.17 41.54 -7.28
CA PHE A 93 -0.72 40.35 -6.67
C PHE A 93 -0.29 39.13 -7.44
N ILE A 94 0.33 38.20 -6.77
CA ILE A 94 0.72 36.89 -7.30
C ILE A 94 -0.05 35.79 -6.60
N ASN A 95 -0.42 34.73 -7.34
CA ASN A 95 -1.04 33.58 -6.75
C ASN A 95 0.05 32.63 -6.22
N TYR A 96 -0.11 32.19 -4.99
CA TYR A 96 0.78 31.19 -4.43
C TYR A 96 0.61 29.85 -5.18
N GLY A 97 1.72 29.19 -5.48
CA GLY A 97 1.73 27.94 -6.23
C GLY A 97 1.83 28.09 -7.74
N ASP A 98 1.86 29.33 -8.25
CA ASP A 98 2.16 29.61 -9.64
C ASP A 98 3.48 30.39 -9.76
N PRO A 99 4.61 29.72 -10.04
CA PRO A 99 5.93 30.37 -10.10
C PRO A 99 6.04 31.39 -11.21
N ASN A 100 5.15 31.34 -12.23
CA ASN A 100 5.21 32.27 -13.36
C ASN A 100 4.22 33.43 -13.21
N GLY A 101 3.30 33.37 -12.24
CA GLY A 101 2.33 34.45 -12.02
C GLY A 101 1.29 34.65 -13.14
N GLU A 102 1.29 33.76 -14.14
CA GLU A 102 0.53 33.92 -15.38
C GLU A 102 -0.95 33.52 -15.24
N ASN A 103 -1.30 32.73 -14.21
CA ASN A 103 -2.66 32.21 -14.04
C ASN A 103 -3.37 32.85 -12.85
N ILE A 104 -3.82 34.06 -13.04
CA ILE A 104 -4.67 34.78 -12.06
C ILE A 104 -6.03 34.08 -11.85
N ASP A 105 -6.42 33.19 -12.77
CA ASP A 105 -7.72 32.51 -12.77
C ASP A 105 -7.67 31.06 -12.28
N LYS A 106 -6.62 30.64 -11.59
CA LYS A 106 -6.62 29.28 -11.00
C LYS A 106 -7.72 29.18 -9.96
N LYS A 107 -8.67 28.32 -10.26
CA LYS A 107 -9.84 28.05 -9.44
C LYS A 107 -9.51 27.07 -8.33
N PRO A 108 -10.18 27.13 -7.18
CA PRO A 108 -10.06 26.13 -6.13
C PRO A 108 -10.20 24.71 -6.70
N ARG A 109 -9.44 23.79 -6.13
CA ARG A 109 -9.43 22.38 -6.56
C ARG A 109 -9.62 21.45 -5.39
N VAL A 110 -10.27 20.33 -5.66
CA VAL A 110 -10.37 19.22 -4.72
C VAL A 110 -9.85 17.96 -5.41
N LYS A 111 -8.87 17.33 -4.81
CA LYS A 111 -8.43 15.99 -5.17
C LYS A 111 -9.05 15.02 -4.19
N TYR A 112 -9.87 14.13 -4.72
CA TYR A 112 -10.45 13.02 -3.98
C TYR A 112 -9.78 11.73 -4.44
N ALA A 113 -9.25 10.94 -3.50
CA ALA A 113 -8.69 9.65 -3.80
C ALA A 113 -9.24 8.59 -2.84
N LYS A 114 -9.49 7.41 -3.40
CA LYS A 114 -9.92 6.23 -2.66
C LYS A 114 -9.05 5.05 -3.06
N ASN A 115 -8.49 4.36 -2.09
CA ASN A 115 -7.70 3.15 -2.28
C ASN A 115 -8.33 2.04 -1.46
N GLY A 116 -8.73 0.97 -2.13
CA GLY A 116 -9.26 -0.24 -1.52
C GLY A 116 -8.28 -1.41 -1.70
N SER A 117 -8.13 -2.24 -0.71
CA SER A 117 -7.41 -3.50 -0.84
C SER A 117 -8.03 -4.59 0.02
N LYS A 118 -8.08 -5.79 -0.52
CA LYS A 118 -8.52 -7.00 0.15
C LYS A 118 -7.47 -8.09 -0.10
N SER A 119 -7.10 -8.80 0.95
CA SER A 119 -6.21 -9.95 0.86
C SER A 119 -6.83 -11.11 1.62
N GLU A 120 -6.86 -12.27 1.00
CA GLU A 120 -7.39 -13.51 1.59
C GLU A 120 -6.33 -14.59 1.47
N GLN A 121 -6.19 -15.37 2.52
CA GLN A 121 -5.30 -16.51 2.55
C GLN A 121 -6.02 -17.71 3.15
N TYR A 122 -5.95 -18.82 2.44
CA TYR A 122 -6.46 -20.11 2.87
C TYR A 122 -5.28 -21.06 3.00
N SER A 123 -5.20 -21.82 4.08
CA SER A 123 -4.27 -22.92 4.15
C SER A 123 -4.91 -24.16 4.76
N PHE A 124 -4.52 -25.30 4.25
CA PHE A 124 -4.87 -26.59 4.80
C PHE A 124 -3.59 -27.40 4.97
N ALA A 125 -3.38 -27.87 6.19
CA ALA A 125 -2.22 -28.69 6.56
C ALA A 125 -2.66 -30.04 7.10
N ILE A 126 -1.96 -31.09 6.67
CA ILE A 126 -2.00 -32.41 7.25
C ILE A 126 -0.63 -32.73 7.81
N SER A 127 -0.57 -33.13 9.05
CA SER A 127 0.67 -33.46 9.74
C SER A 127 0.56 -34.83 10.43
N TYR A 128 1.57 -35.65 10.23
CA TYR A 128 1.68 -36.95 10.88
C TYR A 128 3.00 -37.06 11.60
N ASN A 129 2.98 -37.36 12.90
CA ASN A 129 4.18 -37.52 13.73
C ASN A 129 4.01 -38.76 14.58
N ARG A 130 4.93 -39.70 14.43
CA ARG A 130 4.87 -40.94 15.23
C ARG A 130 6.22 -41.60 15.42
N THR A 131 6.44 -42.13 16.60
CA THR A 131 7.58 -42.97 16.97
C THR A 131 7.16 -44.43 17.05
N PHE A 132 7.90 -45.32 16.39
CA PHE A 132 7.74 -46.77 16.38
C PHE A 132 9.06 -47.44 16.82
N GLY A 133 9.22 -47.74 18.11
CA GLY A 133 10.47 -48.27 18.59
C GLY A 133 11.64 -47.30 18.37
N GLN A 134 12.56 -47.65 17.45
CA GLN A 134 13.71 -46.81 17.11
C GLN A 134 13.48 -45.90 15.90
N HIS A 135 12.28 -45.88 15.34
CA HIS A 135 11.92 -45.13 14.13
C HIS A 135 11.04 -43.94 14.50
N ASP A 136 11.50 -42.73 14.21
CA ASP A 136 10.71 -41.52 14.27
C ASP A 136 10.36 -41.08 12.87
N VAL A 137 9.09 -40.95 12.59
CA VAL A 137 8.55 -40.50 11.30
C VAL A 137 7.77 -39.23 11.50
N SER A 138 8.04 -38.23 10.69
CA SER A 138 7.25 -37.00 10.64
C SER A 138 7.02 -36.62 9.18
N ALA A 139 5.77 -36.34 8.86
CA ALA A 139 5.39 -35.90 7.53
C ALA A 139 4.38 -34.74 7.65
N THR A 140 4.53 -33.73 6.80
CA THR A 140 3.60 -32.60 6.73
C THR A 140 3.35 -32.27 5.27
N GLY A 141 2.09 -32.13 4.91
CA GLY A 141 1.65 -31.59 3.63
C GLY A 141 0.83 -30.34 3.86
N VAL A 142 1.08 -29.29 3.08
CA VAL A 142 0.34 -28.02 3.16
C VAL A 142 -0.06 -27.58 1.76
N VAL A 143 -1.29 -27.11 1.64
CA VAL A 143 -1.78 -26.36 0.48
C VAL A 143 -2.12 -24.96 0.95
N GLU A 144 -1.55 -23.97 0.29
CA GLU A 144 -1.82 -22.56 0.57
C GLU A 144 -2.31 -21.86 -0.70
N ARG A 145 -3.36 -21.09 -0.56
CA ARG A 145 -3.86 -20.18 -1.60
C ARG A 145 -3.93 -18.78 -1.02
N ALA A 146 -3.34 -17.80 -1.70
CA ALA A 146 -3.46 -16.41 -1.36
C ALA A 146 -3.96 -15.61 -2.56
N GLU A 147 -4.88 -14.69 -2.29
CA GLU A 147 -5.47 -13.79 -3.27
C GLU A 147 -5.39 -12.38 -2.72
N SER A 148 -5.09 -11.43 -3.60
CA SER A 148 -5.09 -10.01 -3.29
C SER A 148 -5.74 -9.25 -4.44
N GLU A 149 -6.68 -8.41 -4.09
CA GLU A 149 -7.36 -7.51 -5.02
C GLU A 149 -7.37 -6.09 -4.44
N GLY A 150 -7.41 -5.11 -5.31
CA GLY A 150 -7.57 -3.74 -4.89
C GLY A 150 -7.91 -2.82 -6.04
N ASP A 151 -8.34 -1.63 -5.66
CA ASP A 151 -8.67 -0.56 -6.57
C ASP A 151 -8.13 0.78 -6.07
N ASP A 152 -7.65 1.58 -7.01
CA ASP A 152 -7.22 2.94 -6.80
C ASP A 152 -8.05 3.87 -7.67
N LEU A 153 -8.73 4.80 -7.05
CA LEU A 153 -9.45 5.88 -7.70
C LEU A 153 -8.84 7.22 -7.29
N SER A 154 -8.56 8.08 -8.23
CA SER A 154 -8.22 9.48 -8.00
C SER A 154 -9.01 10.36 -8.94
N GLN A 155 -9.60 11.43 -8.40
CA GLN A 155 -10.38 12.39 -9.14
C GLN A 155 -9.97 13.81 -8.74
N LEU A 156 -9.67 14.64 -9.73
CA LEU A 156 -9.35 16.04 -9.53
C LEU A 156 -10.49 16.91 -10.08
N TYR A 157 -11.13 17.67 -9.20
CA TYR A 157 -12.16 18.64 -9.54
C TYR A 157 -11.58 20.04 -9.46
N GLN A 158 -11.87 20.86 -10.45
CA GLN A 158 -11.45 22.27 -10.53
C GLN A 158 -12.67 23.16 -10.71
N GLY A 159 -12.53 24.42 -10.33
CA GLY A 159 -13.58 25.41 -10.51
C GLY A 159 -14.72 25.33 -9.52
N LEU A 160 -14.45 24.77 -8.33
CA LEU A 160 -15.40 24.78 -7.22
C LEU A 160 -15.72 26.23 -6.81
N GLY A 161 -16.99 26.53 -6.64
CA GLY A 161 -17.38 27.82 -6.06
C GLY A 161 -16.83 27.98 -4.65
N MET A 162 -16.52 29.20 -4.26
CA MET A 162 -15.86 29.56 -2.99
C MET A 162 -16.59 29.15 -1.72
N SER A 163 -17.64 28.39 -1.79
CA SER A 163 -18.46 27.97 -0.65
C SER A 163 -18.00 26.64 -0.05
N TYR A 164 -16.72 26.35 -0.12
CA TYR A 164 -16.17 25.12 0.47
C TYR A 164 -15.94 25.29 1.98
N GLY A 165 -16.93 25.20 2.71
CA GLY A 165 -16.97 25.27 4.19
C GLY A 165 -18.34 24.91 4.69
N GLY A 166 -19.28 24.75 3.76
CA GLY A 166 -20.62 24.30 3.97
C GLY A 166 -20.89 22.92 3.40
N THR A 167 -22.03 22.39 3.70
CA THR A 167 -22.51 21.06 3.35
C THR A 167 -22.91 20.87 1.87
N SER A 168 -22.73 21.87 1.02
CA SER A 168 -23.03 21.80 -0.41
C SER A 168 -21.80 22.24 -1.21
N ALA A 169 -21.03 21.26 -1.68
CA ALA A 169 -20.08 21.51 -2.74
C ALA A 169 -20.82 21.77 -4.03
N THR A 170 -20.68 22.96 -4.60
CA THR A 170 -21.05 23.19 -5.98
C THR A 170 -20.11 22.34 -6.84
N ALA A 171 -20.66 21.40 -7.59
CA ALA A 171 -19.88 20.48 -8.39
C ALA A 171 -18.91 21.23 -9.29
N GLY A 172 -17.62 21.04 -9.05
CA GLY A 172 -16.59 21.48 -9.98
C GLY A 172 -16.59 20.59 -11.21
N THR A 173 -15.94 21.06 -12.25
CA THR A 173 -15.71 20.26 -13.46
C THR A 173 -14.57 19.29 -13.21
N LEU A 174 -14.73 18.02 -13.62
CA LEU A 174 -13.66 17.04 -13.59
C LEU A 174 -12.52 17.54 -14.48
N SER A 175 -11.30 17.57 -13.94
CA SER A 175 -10.15 18.00 -14.72
C SER A 175 -9.86 17.01 -15.84
N SER A 176 -9.63 17.52 -17.02
CA SER A 176 -9.11 16.75 -18.16
C SER A 176 -7.59 16.51 -18.06
N ASP A 177 -6.94 17.00 -17.03
CA ASP A 177 -5.53 16.76 -16.81
C ASP A 177 -5.33 15.31 -16.34
N ASP A 178 -4.71 14.50 -17.19
CA ASP A 178 -4.50 13.06 -17.00
C ASP A 178 -3.67 12.71 -15.74
N THR A 179 -2.97 13.67 -15.16
CA THR A 179 -2.11 13.44 -14.00
C THR A 179 -2.86 13.31 -12.68
N GLY A 180 -4.09 13.78 -12.62
CA GLY A 180 -4.88 13.85 -11.38
C GLY A 180 -6.08 12.90 -11.31
N THR A 181 -6.54 12.38 -12.44
CA THR A 181 -7.75 11.57 -12.53
C THR A 181 -7.42 10.21 -13.15
N TYR A 182 -7.62 9.14 -12.39
CA TYR A 182 -7.42 7.78 -12.87
C TYR A 182 -8.22 6.78 -12.06
N TYR A 183 -8.46 5.61 -12.66
CA TYR A 183 -8.94 4.42 -11.99
C TYR A 183 -8.04 3.24 -12.37
N ARG A 184 -7.61 2.48 -11.37
CA ARG A 184 -6.82 1.26 -11.57
C ARG A 184 -7.39 0.14 -10.72
N LYS A 185 -7.43 -1.05 -11.28
CA LYS A 185 -7.76 -2.28 -10.57
C LYS A 185 -6.58 -3.23 -10.70
N TYR A 186 -6.27 -3.94 -9.64
CA TYR A 186 -5.24 -4.96 -9.64
C TYR A 186 -5.71 -6.21 -8.90
N GLU A 187 -5.29 -7.35 -9.42
CA GLU A 187 -5.58 -8.65 -8.84
C GLU A 187 -4.31 -9.50 -8.91
N SER A 188 -4.08 -10.29 -7.90
CA SER A 188 -3.00 -11.26 -7.89
C SER A 188 -3.38 -12.47 -7.07
N GLY A 189 -2.88 -13.64 -7.47
CA GLY A 189 -3.12 -14.89 -6.78
C GLY A 189 -1.86 -15.74 -6.76
N SER A 190 -1.75 -16.57 -5.72
CA SER A 190 -0.73 -17.61 -5.62
C SER A 190 -1.32 -18.88 -5.05
N LEU A 191 -0.74 -20.01 -5.45
CA LEU A 191 -1.06 -21.34 -4.97
C LEU A 191 0.24 -22.08 -4.69
N SER A 192 0.37 -22.64 -3.48
CA SER A 192 1.58 -23.34 -3.05
C SER A 192 1.23 -24.73 -2.54
N TYR A 193 2.01 -25.71 -2.96
CA TYR A 193 2.02 -27.04 -2.38
C TYR A 193 3.35 -27.25 -1.67
N ILE A 194 3.30 -27.65 -0.40
CA ILE A 194 4.48 -27.84 0.42
C ILE A 194 4.38 -29.23 1.02
N GLY A 195 5.43 -30.03 0.84
CA GLY A 195 5.56 -31.33 1.45
C GLY A 195 6.88 -31.43 2.21
N ARG A 196 6.85 -31.98 3.41
CA ARG A 196 8.04 -32.30 4.21
C ARG A 196 7.90 -33.69 4.79
N ALA A 197 8.91 -34.50 4.63
CA ALA A 197 9.04 -35.78 5.29
C ALA A 197 10.39 -35.85 6.02
N SER A 198 10.38 -36.29 7.25
CA SER A 198 11.58 -36.47 8.05
C SER A 198 11.54 -37.86 8.67
N TYR A 199 12.68 -38.52 8.65
CA TYR A 199 12.85 -39.84 9.24
C TYR A 199 14.11 -39.84 10.10
N LYS A 200 14.00 -40.40 11.30
CA LYS A 200 15.13 -40.57 12.21
C LYS A 200 15.13 -42.02 12.70
N TYR A 201 16.27 -42.67 12.60
CA TYR A 201 16.47 -44.00 13.04
C TYR A 201 17.49 -44.08 14.19
N ALA A 202 17.10 -44.72 15.28
CA ALA A 202 17.89 -44.99 16.50
C ALA A 202 18.56 -43.71 17.07
N ASN A 203 17.96 -42.54 16.88
CA ASN A 203 18.53 -41.22 17.19
C ASN A 203 19.88 -40.89 16.47
N ARG A 204 20.29 -41.69 15.53
CA ARG A 204 21.63 -41.61 14.85
C ARG A 204 21.55 -41.11 13.42
N TYR A 205 20.65 -41.71 12.66
CA TYR A 205 20.57 -41.45 11.21
C TYR A 205 19.32 -40.61 10.95
N LEU A 206 19.53 -39.52 10.27
CA LEU A 206 18.46 -38.59 9.92
C LEU A 206 18.39 -38.43 8.41
N ALA A 207 17.17 -38.41 7.89
CA ALA A 207 16.90 -38.11 6.50
C ALA A 207 15.73 -37.14 6.45
N GLN A 208 15.81 -36.13 5.62
CA GLN A 208 14.72 -35.17 5.39
C GLN A 208 14.58 -34.90 3.92
N PHE A 209 13.35 -34.85 3.48
CA PHE A 209 12.97 -34.40 2.14
C PHE A 209 11.95 -33.26 2.28
N VAL A 210 12.17 -32.20 1.53
CA VAL A 210 11.25 -31.07 1.42
C VAL A 210 10.96 -30.84 -0.05
N PHE A 211 9.71 -30.65 -0.33
CA PHE A 211 9.20 -30.35 -1.65
C PHE A 211 8.34 -29.08 -1.56
N ARG A 212 8.55 -28.14 -2.49
CA ARG A 212 7.73 -26.98 -2.64
C ARG A 212 7.43 -26.74 -4.11
N SER A 213 6.18 -26.49 -4.43
CA SER A 213 5.76 -26.05 -5.75
C SER A 213 4.87 -24.83 -5.59
N ASP A 214 5.25 -23.74 -6.24
CA ASP A 214 4.56 -22.45 -6.15
C ASP A 214 4.08 -22.01 -7.52
N ALA A 215 2.83 -21.56 -7.59
CA ALA A 215 2.28 -20.86 -8.74
C ALA A 215 1.94 -19.42 -8.38
N SER A 216 2.16 -18.50 -9.30
CA SER A 216 1.79 -17.11 -9.11
C SER A 216 1.34 -16.46 -10.42
N THR A 217 0.21 -15.74 -10.34
CA THR A 217 -0.33 -14.95 -11.46
C THR A 217 0.54 -13.76 -11.87
N LYS A 218 1.64 -13.49 -11.14
CA LYS A 218 2.63 -12.47 -11.52
C LYS A 218 3.52 -12.90 -12.67
N PHE A 219 3.54 -14.19 -13.00
CA PHE A 219 4.28 -14.75 -14.11
C PHE A 219 3.38 -15.00 -15.31
N ALA A 220 3.97 -15.14 -16.49
CA ALA A 220 3.24 -15.54 -17.68
C ALA A 220 2.64 -16.95 -17.52
N PRO A 221 1.48 -17.25 -18.15
CA PRO A 221 0.76 -18.52 -17.97
C PRO A 221 1.61 -19.78 -18.15
N GLU A 222 2.54 -19.76 -19.08
CA GLU A 222 3.47 -20.87 -19.35
C GLU A 222 4.52 -21.07 -18.25
N ASN A 223 4.70 -20.09 -17.36
CA ASN A 223 5.71 -20.08 -16.30
C ASN A 223 5.11 -19.91 -14.90
N TYR A 224 3.84 -20.22 -14.70
CA TYR A 224 3.19 -20.04 -13.40
C TYR A 224 3.83 -20.88 -12.30
N TRP A 225 4.34 -22.07 -12.63
CA TRP A 225 4.78 -23.03 -11.65
C TRP A 225 6.31 -23.06 -11.49
N GLY A 226 6.76 -22.91 -10.26
CA GLY A 226 8.11 -23.20 -9.82
C GLY A 226 8.13 -24.47 -8.97
N PHE A 227 9.22 -25.24 -9.04
CA PHE A 227 9.40 -26.51 -8.36
C PHE A 227 10.73 -26.52 -7.60
N PHE A 228 10.71 -26.78 -6.31
CA PHE A 228 11.86 -26.61 -5.42
C PHE A 228 12.02 -27.82 -4.49
N PRO A 229 12.62 -28.94 -4.93
CA PRO A 229 12.92 -30.07 -4.08
C PRO A 229 14.23 -29.86 -3.32
N THR A 230 14.29 -30.34 -2.07
CA THR A 230 15.49 -30.32 -1.23
C THR A 230 15.56 -31.61 -0.42
N GLY A 231 16.74 -32.21 -0.33
CA GLY A 231 17.02 -33.37 0.48
C GLY A 231 18.22 -33.14 1.40
N SER A 232 18.17 -33.71 2.60
CA SER A 232 19.27 -33.68 3.54
C SER A 232 19.40 -35.00 4.28
N LEU A 233 20.65 -35.37 4.60
CA LEU A 233 21.01 -36.53 5.40
C LEU A 233 21.88 -36.07 6.58
N GLY A 234 21.69 -36.68 7.73
CA GLY A 234 22.45 -36.39 8.93
C GLY A 234 22.85 -37.66 9.67
N TRP A 235 23.98 -37.60 10.34
CA TRP A 235 24.47 -38.64 11.20
C TRP A 235 24.93 -38.05 12.54
N VAL A 236 24.50 -38.65 13.63
CA VAL A 236 24.85 -38.25 15.01
C VAL A 236 25.94 -39.22 15.49
N ALA A 237 27.21 -38.86 15.23
CA ALA A 237 28.36 -39.72 15.51
C ALA A 237 28.51 -40.00 17.03
N SER A 238 28.10 -39.08 17.90
CA SER A 238 28.14 -39.26 19.36
C SER A 238 27.23 -40.36 19.91
N GLU A 239 26.28 -40.81 19.11
CA GLU A 239 25.35 -41.89 19.49
C GLU A 239 25.83 -43.25 19.01
N GLU A 240 26.98 -43.33 18.33
CA GLU A 240 27.60 -44.60 17.98
C GLU A 240 28.34 -45.21 19.18
N LYS A 241 28.34 -46.54 19.22
CA LYS A 241 29.13 -47.28 20.17
C LYS A 241 30.47 -47.63 19.50
N PHE A 242 31.43 -46.79 19.69
CA PHE A 242 32.81 -47.09 19.30
C PHE A 242 33.48 -47.99 20.34
#